data_ac2d643bb73bce53d34d0be6a2afacd9
#
_entry.id   ac2d643bb73bce53d34d0be6a2afacd9
#
_cell.length_a   1.000
_cell.length_b   1.000
_cell.length_c   1.000
_cell.angle_alpha   90.00
_cell.angle_beta   90.00
_cell.angle_gamma   90.00
#
_symmetry.space_group_name_H-M   'P 1'
#
loop_
_entity.id
_entity.type
_entity.pdbx_description
1 polymer ?
#
loop_
_entity_poly.entity_id
_entity_poly.type
_entity_poly.pdbx_seq_one_letter_code
_entity_poly.pdbx_strand_id
1 'polypeptide(L)'
;MKAGEEPEIVTELLDRLENVGLLDDAQLAAMIVRTRFSERGQTRRAIAQELRRKGIDGEVAEEALAQVDDADEAGAAVEVARKKLRQTASLDRPVRIRRALGALGRKGYSSGVAMQAIQSVLAEEPAIPDDGGSTEDDLGDTGPGDDWI
;
A
#
# COMPACT_ATOMS: atom_id res chain seq x y z
N MET A 1 17.02 -4.09 -16.57
CA MET A 1 15.64 -3.63 -16.42
C MET A 1 15.38 -3.12 -15.01
N LYS A 2 14.67 -2.07 -14.91
CA LYS A 2 14.35 -1.48 -13.62
C LYS A 2 13.12 -2.12 -13.02
N ALA A 3 13.18 -2.40 -11.74
CA ALA A 3 12.07 -3.05 -11.05
C ALA A 3 10.79 -2.23 -11.17
N GLY A 4 10.89 -0.91 -11.13
CA GLY A 4 9.71 -0.06 -11.21
C GLY A 4 8.96 -0.14 -12.52
N GLU A 5 9.59 -0.64 -13.56
CA GLU A 5 8.95 -0.77 -14.87
C GLU A 5 8.24 -2.09 -15.03
N GLU A 6 8.59 -3.08 -14.24
CA GLU A 6 8.09 -4.43 -14.43
C GLU A 6 6.58 -4.56 -14.28
N PRO A 7 5.94 -3.91 -13.30
CA PRO A 7 4.48 -4.04 -13.20
C PRO A 7 3.75 -3.54 -14.44
N GLU A 8 4.25 -2.47 -15.06
CA GLU A 8 3.62 -1.95 -16.27
C GLU A 8 3.85 -2.86 -17.45
N ILE A 9 5.04 -3.44 -17.54
CA ILE A 9 5.35 -4.39 -18.59
C ILE A 9 4.46 -5.62 -18.47
N VAL A 10 4.25 -6.11 -17.23
CA VAL A 10 3.38 -7.24 -17.01
C VAL A 10 1.95 -6.92 -17.43
N THR A 11 1.48 -5.70 -17.12
CA THR A 11 0.14 -5.28 -17.50
C THR A 11 -0.02 -5.30 -19.03
N GLU A 12 0.97 -4.78 -19.74
CA GLU A 12 0.91 -4.77 -21.20
C GLU A 12 0.90 -6.18 -21.77
N LEU A 13 1.68 -7.07 -21.17
CA LEU A 13 1.71 -8.45 -21.60
C LEU A 13 0.35 -9.11 -21.41
N LEU A 14 -0.28 -8.89 -20.25
CA LEU A 14 -1.59 -9.46 -19.99
C LEU A 14 -2.62 -8.96 -20.99
N ASP A 15 -2.60 -7.66 -21.28
CA ASP A 15 -3.53 -7.10 -22.27
C ASP A 15 -3.31 -7.73 -23.65
N ARG A 16 -2.05 -7.93 -24.00
CA ARG A 16 -1.73 -8.52 -25.30
C ARG A 16 -2.20 -9.97 -25.39
N LEU A 17 -2.00 -10.73 -24.33
CA LEU A 17 -2.44 -12.13 -24.29
C LEU A 17 -3.96 -12.22 -24.38
N GLU A 18 -4.65 -11.31 -23.73
CA GLU A 18 -6.11 -11.28 -23.82
C GLU A 18 -6.55 -10.96 -25.24
N ASN A 19 -5.89 -10.00 -25.89
CA ASN A 19 -6.25 -9.57 -27.24
C ASN A 19 -6.09 -10.68 -28.26
N VAL A 20 -5.14 -11.59 -28.03
CA VAL A 20 -4.95 -12.70 -28.97
C VAL A 20 -5.70 -13.96 -28.55
N GLY A 21 -6.51 -13.86 -27.47
CA GLY A 21 -7.37 -14.96 -27.08
C GLY A 21 -6.67 -16.09 -26.37
N LEU A 22 -5.48 -15.85 -25.81
CA LEU A 22 -4.73 -16.89 -25.12
C LEU A 22 -5.18 -17.09 -23.69
N LEU A 23 -5.91 -16.13 -23.12
CA LEU A 23 -6.40 -16.23 -21.75
C LEU A 23 -7.90 -16.03 -21.74
N ASP A 24 -8.61 -16.87 -20.99
CA ASP A 24 -10.01 -16.60 -20.73
C ASP A 24 -10.12 -15.61 -19.58
N ASP A 25 -11.35 -15.14 -19.32
CA ASP A 25 -11.56 -14.10 -18.31
C ASP A 25 -11.12 -14.54 -16.91
N ALA A 26 -11.33 -15.81 -16.59
CA ALA A 26 -10.96 -16.31 -15.27
C ALA A 26 -9.45 -16.32 -15.10
N GLN A 27 -8.73 -16.75 -16.12
CA GLN A 27 -7.28 -16.77 -16.09
C GLN A 27 -6.72 -15.35 -16.01
N LEU A 28 -7.28 -14.46 -16.82
CA LEU A 28 -6.84 -13.08 -16.85
C LEU A 28 -7.10 -12.41 -15.51
N ALA A 29 -8.28 -12.61 -14.94
CA ALA A 29 -8.63 -12.02 -13.66
C ALA A 29 -7.68 -12.51 -12.57
N ALA A 30 -7.40 -13.81 -12.54
CA ALA A 30 -6.51 -14.39 -11.53
C ALA A 30 -5.11 -13.79 -11.63
N MET A 31 -4.62 -13.60 -12.85
CA MET A 31 -3.29 -13.04 -13.04
C MET A 31 -3.24 -11.56 -12.66
N ILE A 32 -4.30 -10.82 -12.99
CA ILE A 32 -4.36 -9.41 -12.60
C ILE A 32 -4.35 -9.27 -11.09
N VAL A 33 -5.20 -10.05 -10.40
CA VAL A 33 -5.26 -9.97 -8.94
C VAL A 33 -3.90 -10.28 -8.33
N ARG A 34 -3.29 -11.37 -8.76
CA ARG A 34 -1.99 -11.75 -8.20
C ARG A 34 -0.94 -10.68 -8.43
N THR A 35 -0.88 -10.15 -9.64
CA THR A 35 0.13 -9.16 -9.98
C THR A 35 -0.07 -7.86 -9.22
N ARG A 36 -1.31 -7.36 -9.22
CA ARG A 36 -1.59 -6.09 -8.55
C ARG A 36 -1.37 -6.18 -7.05
N PHE A 37 -1.77 -7.31 -6.47
CA PHE A 37 -1.59 -7.47 -5.04
C PHE A 37 -0.12 -7.67 -4.68
N SER A 38 0.56 -8.60 -5.34
CA SER A 38 1.92 -8.97 -4.93
C SER A 38 2.94 -7.90 -5.28
N GLU A 39 2.74 -7.17 -6.38
CA GLU A 39 3.73 -6.19 -6.82
C GLU A 39 3.40 -4.77 -6.39
N ARG A 40 2.13 -4.44 -6.25
CA ARG A 40 1.73 -3.07 -5.93
C ARG A 40 1.05 -2.93 -4.58
N GLY A 41 0.70 -4.04 -3.95
CA GLY A 41 0.02 -3.98 -2.66
C GLY A 41 -1.36 -3.37 -2.72
N GLN A 42 -2.04 -3.49 -3.87
CA GLN A 42 -3.37 -2.94 -4.03
C GLN A 42 -4.40 -3.82 -3.36
N THR A 43 -5.46 -3.19 -2.84
CA THR A 43 -6.53 -3.92 -2.17
C THR A 43 -7.44 -4.60 -3.19
N ARG A 44 -8.22 -5.58 -2.71
CA ARG A 44 -9.26 -6.20 -3.54
C ARG A 44 -10.19 -5.16 -4.13
N ARG A 45 -10.54 -4.15 -3.34
CA ARG A 45 -11.44 -3.11 -3.79
C ARG A 45 -10.87 -2.36 -4.99
N ALA A 46 -9.60 -1.97 -4.90
CA ALA A 46 -8.95 -1.26 -6.01
C ALA A 46 -8.81 -2.17 -7.23
N ILE A 47 -8.46 -3.43 -7.00
CA ILE A 47 -8.30 -4.38 -8.10
C ILE A 47 -9.64 -4.66 -8.75
N ALA A 48 -10.71 -4.76 -7.95
CA ALA A 48 -12.05 -4.98 -8.49
C ALA A 48 -12.44 -3.88 -9.46
N GLN A 49 -12.05 -2.64 -9.17
CA GLN A 49 -12.35 -1.54 -10.09
C GLN A 49 -11.63 -1.71 -11.42
N GLU A 50 -10.40 -2.16 -11.37
CA GLU A 50 -9.67 -2.41 -12.60
C GLU A 50 -10.30 -3.55 -13.40
N LEU A 51 -10.72 -4.60 -12.72
CA LEU A 51 -11.39 -5.72 -13.40
C LEU A 51 -12.66 -5.26 -14.08
N ARG A 52 -13.43 -4.40 -13.40
CA ARG A 52 -14.66 -3.86 -14.00
C ARG A 52 -14.37 -3.04 -15.24
N ARG A 53 -13.31 -2.25 -15.21
CA ARG A 53 -12.93 -1.46 -16.38
C ARG A 53 -12.57 -2.34 -17.57
N LYS A 54 -12.10 -3.56 -17.29
CA LYS A 54 -11.76 -4.51 -18.33
C LYS A 54 -12.93 -5.41 -18.71
N GLY A 55 -14.10 -5.16 -18.10
CA GLY A 55 -15.29 -5.95 -18.41
C GLY A 55 -15.39 -7.25 -17.65
N ILE A 56 -14.58 -7.43 -16.61
CA ILE A 56 -14.60 -8.63 -15.79
C ILE A 56 -15.29 -8.30 -14.48
N ASP A 57 -16.45 -8.90 -14.23
CA ASP A 57 -17.18 -8.64 -12.99
C ASP A 57 -17.90 -9.91 -12.57
N GLY A 58 -18.75 -9.75 -11.54
CA GLY A 58 -19.55 -10.87 -11.06
C GLY A 58 -18.71 -11.97 -10.48
N GLU A 59 -19.16 -13.19 -10.74
CA GLU A 59 -18.58 -14.39 -10.14
C GLU A 59 -17.11 -14.59 -10.52
N VAL A 60 -16.78 -14.29 -11.77
CA VAL A 60 -15.41 -14.44 -12.24
C VAL A 60 -14.47 -13.53 -11.45
N ALA A 61 -14.89 -12.28 -11.25
CA ALA A 61 -14.08 -11.35 -10.48
C ALA A 61 -14.01 -11.76 -9.02
N GLU A 62 -15.12 -12.19 -8.47
CA GLU A 62 -15.16 -12.59 -7.05
C GLU A 62 -14.23 -13.75 -6.77
N GLU A 63 -14.23 -14.73 -7.66
CA GLU A 63 -13.35 -15.89 -7.49
C GLU A 63 -11.89 -15.48 -7.53
N ALA A 64 -11.55 -14.61 -8.47
CA ALA A 64 -10.17 -14.15 -8.56
C ALA A 64 -9.75 -13.37 -7.32
N LEU A 65 -10.65 -12.49 -6.84
CA LEU A 65 -10.35 -11.66 -5.67
C LEU A 65 -10.26 -12.48 -4.39
N ALA A 66 -10.85 -13.67 -4.37
CA ALA A 66 -10.80 -14.53 -3.20
C ALA A 66 -9.39 -15.06 -2.90
N GLN A 67 -8.44 -14.87 -3.83
CA GLN A 67 -7.03 -15.20 -3.56
C GLN A 67 -6.44 -14.35 -2.45
N VAL A 68 -7.05 -13.20 -2.15
CA VAL A 68 -6.54 -12.25 -1.18
C VAL A 68 -7.60 -12.09 -0.09
N ASP A 69 -7.22 -12.28 1.16
CA ASP A 69 -8.15 -12.10 2.28
C ASP A 69 -7.77 -10.87 3.10
N ASP A 70 -8.54 -10.61 4.16
CA ASP A 70 -8.31 -9.43 4.99
C ASP A 70 -6.95 -9.45 5.64
N ALA A 71 -6.49 -10.62 6.08
CA ALA A 71 -5.17 -10.72 6.69
C ALA A 71 -4.07 -10.41 5.69
N ASP A 72 -4.25 -10.87 4.45
CA ASP A 72 -3.30 -10.55 3.38
C ASP A 72 -3.24 -9.05 3.15
N GLU A 73 -4.40 -8.40 3.12
CA GLU A 73 -4.42 -6.95 2.91
C GLU A 73 -3.79 -6.21 4.08
N ALA A 74 -4.06 -6.65 5.30
CA ALA A 74 -3.46 -6.01 6.46
C ALA A 74 -1.94 -6.11 6.43
N GLY A 75 -1.43 -7.28 6.06
CA GLY A 75 0.00 -7.48 5.94
C GLY A 75 0.61 -6.62 4.83
N ALA A 76 -0.09 -6.54 3.70
CA ALA A 76 0.39 -5.71 2.60
C ALA A 76 0.38 -4.23 2.98
N ALA A 77 -0.62 -3.80 3.74
CA ALA A 77 -0.67 -2.41 4.21
C ALA A 77 0.55 -2.09 5.06
N VAL A 78 0.93 -3.01 5.94
CA VAL A 78 2.11 -2.81 6.78
C VAL A 78 3.36 -2.65 5.92
N GLU A 79 3.51 -3.48 4.88
CA GLU A 79 4.68 -3.38 4.01
C GLU A 79 4.71 -2.07 3.23
N VAL A 80 3.56 -1.63 2.74
CA VAL A 80 3.49 -0.33 2.06
C VAL A 80 3.85 0.79 3.03
N ALA A 81 3.30 0.74 4.25
CA ALA A 81 3.60 1.74 5.27
C ALA A 81 5.07 1.73 5.62
N ARG A 82 5.65 0.55 5.79
CA ARG A 82 7.08 0.43 6.13
C ARG A 82 7.95 1.07 5.09
N LYS A 83 7.67 0.78 3.83
CA LYS A 83 8.47 1.34 2.74
C LYS A 83 8.35 2.86 2.69
N LYS A 84 7.12 3.36 2.79
CA LYS A 84 6.92 4.81 2.72
C LYS A 84 7.55 5.52 3.92
N LEU A 85 7.42 4.95 5.09
CA LEU A 85 8.01 5.56 6.28
C LEU A 85 9.54 5.56 6.23
N ARG A 86 10.13 4.52 5.65
CA ARG A 86 11.57 4.52 5.43
C ARG A 86 11.99 5.62 4.47
N GLN A 87 11.22 5.80 3.40
CA GLN A 87 11.54 6.82 2.40
C GLN A 87 11.44 8.23 2.95
N THR A 88 10.70 8.41 4.02
CA THR A 88 10.47 9.72 4.62
C THR A 88 11.11 9.84 6.00
N ALA A 89 12.13 9.04 6.28
CA ALA A 89 12.71 8.96 7.62
C ALA A 89 13.25 10.30 8.11
N SER A 90 13.68 11.16 7.19
CA SER A 90 14.27 12.46 7.56
C SER A 90 13.22 13.54 7.80
N LEU A 91 11.96 13.24 7.55
CA LEU A 91 10.89 14.23 7.68
C LEU A 91 10.25 14.16 9.07
N ASP A 92 9.51 15.22 9.40
CA ASP A 92 8.79 15.27 10.66
C ASP A 92 7.71 14.19 10.71
N ARG A 93 7.46 13.70 11.90
CA ARG A 93 6.51 12.61 12.08
C ARG A 93 5.13 12.89 11.46
N PRO A 94 4.52 14.07 11.66
CA PRO A 94 3.21 14.31 11.03
C PRO A 94 3.27 14.24 9.51
N VAL A 95 4.36 14.71 8.92
CA VAL A 95 4.52 14.67 7.47
C VAL A 95 4.67 13.22 7.01
N ARG A 96 5.46 12.43 7.74
CA ARG A 96 5.63 11.01 7.42
C ARG A 96 4.30 10.29 7.43
N ILE A 97 3.51 10.53 8.46
CA ILE A 97 2.20 9.88 8.60
C ILE A 97 1.29 10.28 7.45
N ARG A 98 1.25 11.58 7.15
CA ARG A 98 0.37 12.06 6.07
C ARG A 98 0.74 11.45 4.73
N ARG A 99 2.03 11.36 4.43
CA ARG A 99 2.47 10.78 3.17
C ARG A 99 2.18 9.30 3.09
N ALA A 100 2.35 8.59 4.20
CA ALA A 100 2.03 7.17 4.23
C ALA A 100 0.53 6.94 4.07
N LEU A 101 -0.29 7.76 4.73
CA LEU A 101 -1.73 7.68 4.57
C LEU A 101 -2.14 7.89 3.11
N GLY A 102 -1.54 8.88 2.46
CA GLY A 102 -1.83 9.13 1.05
C GLY A 102 -1.47 7.96 0.17
N ALA A 103 -0.30 7.37 0.40
CA ALA A 103 0.14 6.23 -0.40
C ALA A 103 -0.80 5.05 -0.22
N LEU A 104 -1.18 4.77 1.02
CA LEU A 104 -2.10 3.66 1.30
C LEU A 104 -3.47 3.92 0.72
N GLY A 105 -3.96 5.16 0.83
CA GLY A 105 -5.26 5.50 0.27
C GLY A 105 -5.32 5.29 -1.23
N ARG A 106 -4.25 5.66 -1.93
CA ARG A 106 -4.21 5.48 -3.38
C ARG A 106 -4.23 4.02 -3.79
N LYS A 107 -3.80 3.12 -2.91
CA LYS A 107 -3.84 1.68 -3.19
C LYS A 107 -5.14 1.05 -2.77
N GLY A 108 -6.06 1.82 -2.18
CA GLY A 108 -7.39 1.35 -1.86
C GLY A 108 -7.66 1.04 -0.41
N TYR A 109 -6.70 1.27 0.48
CA TYR A 109 -6.91 0.98 1.90
C TYR A 109 -7.77 2.04 2.55
N SER A 110 -8.63 1.62 3.46
CA SER A 110 -9.42 2.56 4.26
C SER A 110 -8.49 3.29 5.22
N SER A 111 -8.94 4.45 5.71
CA SER A 111 -8.13 5.22 6.64
C SER A 111 -7.87 4.46 7.93
N GLY A 112 -8.83 3.65 8.38
CA GLY A 112 -8.64 2.85 9.58
C GLY A 112 -7.53 1.82 9.43
N VAL A 113 -7.58 1.06 8.34
CA VAL A 113 -6.55 0.05 8.08
C VAL A 113 -5.21 0.72 7.85
N ALA A 114 -5.21 1.83 7.11
CA ALA A 114 -3.97 2.56 6.82
C ALA A 114 -3.33 3.06 8.11
N MET A 115 -4.12 3.67 8.99
CA MET A 115 -3.57 4.20 10.23
C MET A 115 -3.06 3.11 11.14
N GLN A 116 -3.78 1.99 11.19
CA GLN A 116 -3.36 0.85 11.97
C GLN A 116 -2.00 0.33 11.50
N ALA A 117 -1.83 0.23 10.18
CA ALA A 117 -0.57 -0.22 9.61
C ALA A 117 0.56 0.76 9.93
N ILE A 118 0.29 2.05 9.80
CA ILE A 118 1.29 3.07 10.07
C ILE A 118 1.73 3.02 11.53
N GLN A 119 0.78 2.94 12.45
CA GLN A 119 1.10 2.89 13.86
C GLN A 119 1.87 1.62 14.22
N SER A 120 1.54 0.52 13.58
CA SER A 120 2.25 -0.72 13.78
C SER A 120 3.73 -0.60 13.41
N VAL A 121 4.01 0.04 12.27
CA VAL A 121 5.38 0.23 11.83
C VAL A 121 6.11 1.22 12.72
N LEU A 122 5.46 2.32 13.09
CA LEU A 122 6.09 3.31 13.96
C LEU A 122 6.43 2.71 15.32
N ALA A 123 5.61 1.79 15.81
CA ALA A 123 5.87 1.14 17.09
C ALA A 123 7.10 0.24 17.02
N GLU A 124 7.46 -0.23 15.83
CA GLU A 124 8.65 -1.05 15.65
C GLU A 124 9.93 -0.23 15.61
N GLU A 125 9.83 1.07 15.35
CA GLU A 125 11.03 1.88 15.23
C GLU A 125 11.69 2.01 16.59
N PRO A 126 13.03 2.05 16.63
CA PRO A 126 13.72 2.22 17.91
C PRO A 126 13.32 3.55 18.54
N ALA A 127 13.18 3.55 19.85
CA ALA A 127 12.92 4.80 20.55
C ALA A 127 14.09 5.74 20.28
N ILE A 128 13.77 7.01 20.00
CA ILE A 128 14.82 8.00 19.84
C ILE A 128 15.43 8.23 21.20
N PRO A 129 16.73 8.05 21.33
CA PRO A 129 17.36 8.28 22.62
C PRO A 129 17.11 9.70 23.02
N ASP A 130 16.85 10.00 24.09
CA ASP A 130 16.40 11.30 24.40
C ASP A 130 17.44 12.22 24.75
N ASP A 131 17.30 11.69 23.89
CA ASP A 131 17.48 11.99 23.95
C ASP A 131 17.33 12.52 24.15
N GLY A 132 17.29 12.42 24.15
CA GLY A 132 16.95 12.74 24.33
C GLY A 132 16.82 13.30 24.53
N GLY A 133 16.76 13.39 24.69
CA GLY A 133 16.29 13.87 24.96
C GLY A 133 16.11 14.41 25.24
N SER A 134 16.37 14.60 25.42
CA SER A 134 15.87 14.98 25.76
C SER A 134 15.53 15.63 25.99
N THR A 135 15.66 15.93 26.08
CA THR A 135 15.02 16.46 26.36
C THR A 135 14.51 17.01 26.68
N GLU A 136 14.60 17.26 26.80
CA GLU A 136 13.89 17.75 27.16
C GLU A 136 13.43 18.35 27.15
N ASP A 137 13.62 18.67 27.23
CA ASP A 137 13.05 19.31 27.24
C ASP A 137 12.63 19.79 26.96
N ASP A 138 12.89 20.02 26.91
CA ASP A 138 12.29 20.60 26.66
C ASP A 138 11.74 20.95 26.28
N LEU A 139 12.03 21.21 26.22
CA LEU A 139 11.23 21.73 25.95
C LEU A 139 10.51 22.05 25.70
N GLY A 140 10.67 22.23 25.80
CA GLY A 140 9.71 22.62 25.67
C GLY A 140 9.27 22.83 25.20
N ASP A 141 9.59 23.03 25.23
CA ASP A 141 8.95 23.28 24.85
C ASP A 141 8.59 23.36 24.13
N THR A 142 9.05 23.46 24.00
CA THR A 142 8.48 23.60 23.38
C THR A 142 8.06 23.54 22.64
N GLY A 143 8.29 23.66 22.53
CA GLY A 143 7.56 23.63 21.82
C GLY A 143 7.20 23.42 21.01
N PRO A 144 7.44 23.60 20.94
CA PRO A 144 6.92 23.30 20.19
C PRO A 144 6.49 22.86 19.51
N GLY A 145 6.52 22.99 19.58
CA GLY A 145 5.83 22.63 19.09
C GLY A 145 5.51 22.07 18.53
N ASP A 146 5.81 22.12 18.76
CA ASP A 146 5.28 21.59 18.43
C ASP A 146 4.63 21.38 17.83
N ASP A 147 4.68 21.62 17.86
CA ASP A 147 3.93 21.38 17.49
C ASP A 147 3.34 20.92 16.87
N TRP A 148 3.21 20.88 16.74
CA TRP A 148 2.40 20.25 16.49
C TRP A 148 1.61 20.15 15.68
N ILE A 149 1.40 20.25 15.56
CA ILE A 149 0.63 20.29 15.16
C ILE A 149 0.06 20.25 14.58
#